data_44d9f77d32a44cf82f1409e163935cd5
#
_entry.id   44d9f77d32a44cf82f1409e163935cd5
#
_cell.length_a   1.000
_cell.length_b   1.000
_cell.length_c   1.000
_cell.angle_alpha   90.00
_cell.angle_beta   90.00
_cell.angle_gamma   90.00
#
_symmetry.space_group_name_H-M   'P 1'
#
loop_
_entity.id
_entity.type
_entity.pdbx_description
1 polymer ?
#
loop_
_entity_poly.entity_id
_entity_poly.type
_entity_poly.pdbx_seq_one_letter_code
_entity_poly.pdbx_strand_id
1 'polypeptide(L)'
;ALPILYFSEGLPLGVFYDIFPVYFRQQGVNLADIGLLSLLGLAWTVKFLWAPAVDWARHHRWWIAAANAGMAGVMAFFALHDGGSGFGAWVWVAIGAFTLLSATNDIATDGYTIELLDRREYGLANGFRIGFYRVGMIFAGAVLMLSGWFGWPLAYGLGALVFACNAAMALAAPPEHAR
;
A
#
# COMPACT_ATOMS: atom_id res chain seq x y z
N ALA A 1 6.61 16.25 -2.79
CA ALA A 1 5.39 15.47 -2.46
C ALA A 1 5.17 14.29 -3.41
N LEU A 2 5.21 14.50 -4.74
CA LEU A 2 4.93 13.46 -5.75
C LEU A 2 5.80 12.20 -5.62
N PRO A 3 7.14 12.26 -5.43
CA PRO A 3 7.94 11.07 -5.26
C PRO A 3 7.47 10.18 -4.11
N ILE A 4 7.08 10.77 -2.99
CA ILE A 4 6.59 10.05 -1.81
C ILE A 4 5.24 9.39 -2.09
N LEU A 5 4.36 10.06 -2.81
CA LEU A 5 3.06 9.49 -3.18
C LEU A 5 3.22 8.29 -4.12
N TYR A 6 4.12 8.38 -5.09
CA TYR A 6 4.41 7.25 -5.98
C TYR A 6 5.15 6.10 -5.28
N PHE A 7 6.01 6.41 -4.34
CA PHE A 7 6.58 5.42 -3.43
C PHE A 7 5.48 4.68 -2.67
N SER A 8 4.47 5.41 -2.19
CA SER A 8 3.34 4.83 -1.46
C SER A 8 2.44 3.94 -2.32
N GLU A 9 2.46 4.09 -3.64
CA GLU A 9 1.77 3.16 -4.55
C GLU A 9 2.53 1.84 -4.73
N GLY A 10 3.86 1.90 -4.81
CA GLY A 10 4.69 0.72 -5.05
C GLY A 10 4.89 -0.16 -3.83
N LEU A 11 4.98 0.44 -2.66
CA LEU A 11 5.22 -0.28 -1.41
C LEU A 11 4.14 -1.33 -1.08
N PRO A 12 2.83 -1.02 -1.14
CA PRO A 12 1.81 -2.02 -0.86
C PRO A 12 1.84 -3.21 -1.82
N LEU A 13 2.14 -2.97 -3.08
CA LEU A 13 2.25 -4.03 -4.07
C LEU A 13 3.40 -4.97 -3.75
N GLY A 14 4.56 -4.42 -3.38
CA GLY A 14 5.71 -5.20 -2.93
C GLY A 14 5.39 -6.00 -1.67
N VAL A 15 4.71 -5.41 -0.70
CA VAL A 15 4.27 -6.11 0.51
C VAL A 15 3.35 -7.27 0.16
N PHE A 16 2.38 -7.06 -0.71
CA PHE A 16 1.41 -8.09 -1.07
C PHE A 16 2.04 -9.25 -1.84
N TYR A 17 2.91 -8.98 -2.80
CA TYR A 17 3.50 -10.01 -3.65
C TYR A 17 4.78 -10.63 -3.09
N ASP A 18 5.56 -9.92 -2.30
CA ASP A 18 6.86 -10.38 -1.83
C ASP A 18 6.83 -10.78 -0.34
N ILE A 19 6.23 -9.96 0.52
CA ILE A 19 6.30 -10.16 1.97
C ILE A 19 5.26 -11.17 2.45
N PHE A 20 4.00 -11.01 2.09
CA PHE A 20 2.93 -11.89 2.58
C PHE A 20 3.10 -13.36 2.17
N PRO A 21 3.43 -13.69 0.90
CA PRO A 21 3.63 -15.09 0.54
C PRO A 21 4.76 -15.76 1.31
N VAL A 22 5.90 -15.08 1.49
CA VAL A 22 7.03 -15.62 2.24
C VAL A 22 6.68 -15.79 3.72
N TYR A 23 6.04 -14.78 4.32
CA TYR A 23 5.61 -14.83 5.70
C TYR A 23 4.69 -16.03 5.97
N PHE A 24 3.63 -16.17 5.17
CA PHE A 24 2.68 -17.26 5.37
C PHE A 24 3.30 -18.63 5.07
N ARG A 25 4.21 -18.72 4.12
CA ARG A 25 4.93 -19.96 3.85
C ARG A 25 5.80 -20.37 5.05
N GLN A 26 6.45 -19.44 5.69
CA GLN A 26 7.24 -19.69 6.91
C GLN A 26 6.36 -20.05 8.12
N GLN A 27 5.12 -19.56 8.15
CA GLN A 27 4.14 -19.94 9.17
C GLN A 27 3.50 -21.32 8.94
N GLY A 28 3.91 -22.03 7.90
CA GLY A 28 3.41 -23.37 7.60
C GLY A 28 2.12 -23.42 6.78
N VAL A 29 1.66 -22.29 6.23
CA VAL A 29 0.51 -22.24 5.34
C VAL A 29 0.83 -22.96 4.03
N ASN A 30 -0.09 -23.77 3.52
CA ASN A 30 0.12 -24.50 2.28
C ASN A 30 0.10 -23.58 1.05
N LEU A 31 0.71 -24.02 -0.04
CA LEU A 31 0.84 -23.21 -1.25
C LEU A 31 -0.52 -22.92 -1.91
N ALA A 32 -1.50 -23.81 -1.76
CA ALA A 32 -2.85 -23.62 -2.30
C ALA A 32 -3.54 -22.42 -1.63
N ASP A 33 -3.46 -22.31 -0.31
CA ASP A 33 -4.04 -21.20 0.44
C ASP A 33 -3.34 -19.87 0.14
N ILE A 34 -2.01 -19.89 -0.01
CA ILE A 34 -1.24 -18.70 -0.43
C ILE A 34 -1.66 -18.28 -1.84
N GLY A 35 -1.83 -19.24 -2.74
CA GLY A 35 -2.33 -18.97 -4.09
C GLY A 35 -3.73 -18.35 -4.09
N LEU A 36 -4.63 -18.83 -3.23
CA LEU A 36 -5.97 -18.26 -3.07
C LEU A 36 -5.90 -16.82 -2.52
N LEU A 37 -5.00 -16.53 -1.59
CA LEU A 37 -4.79 -15.16 -1.11
C LEU A 37 -4.40 -14.20 -2.24
N SER A 38 -3.67 -14.67 -3.24
CA SER A 38 -3.28 -13.83 -4.38
C SER A 38 -4.48 -13.33 -5.19
N LEU A 39 -5.65 -14.00 -5.10
CA LEU A 39 -6.89 -13.52 -5.72
C LEU A 39 -7.37 -12.18 -5.14
N LEU A 40 -6.98 -11.85 -3.91
CA LEU A 40 -7.27 -10.54 -3.33
C LEU A 40 -6.59 -9.39 -4.09
N GLY A 41 -5.56 -9.69 -4.87
CA GLY A 41 -4.94 -8.74 -5.79
C GLY A 41 -5.86 -8.26 -6.90
N LEU A 42 -6.99 -8.92 -7.14
CA LEU A 42 -8.03 -8.44 -8.04
C LEU A 42 -8.61 -7.07 -7.63
N ALA A 43 -8.43 -6.65 -6.38
CA ALA A 43 -8.82 -5.31 -5.94
C ALA A 43 -8.19 -4.21 -6.80
N TRP A 44 -6.95 -4.37 -7.23
CA TRP A 44 -6.29 -3.42 -8.13
C TRP A 44 -6.86 -3.44 -9.55
N THR A 45 -7.38 -4.57 -9.98
CA THR A 45 -8.02 -4.69 -11.31
C THR A 45 -9.43 -4.11 -11.32
N VAL A 46 -10.20 -4.32 -10.25
CA VAL A 46 -11.61 -3.88 -10.19
C VAL A 46 -11.79 -2.52 -9.51
N LYS A 47 -10.71 -1.82 -9.20
CA LYS A 47 -10.75 -0.51 -8.53
C LYS A 47 -11.57 0.54 -9.29
N PHE A 48 -11.76 0.38 -10.60
CA PHE A 48 -12.60 1.25 -11.42
C PHE A 48 -14.07 1.30 -10.95
N LEU A 49 -14.52 0.31 -10.20
CA LEU A 49 -15.90 0.26 -9.70
C LEU A 49 -16.18 1.35 -8.66
N TRP A 50 -15.20 1.70 -7.83
CA TRP A 50 -15.35 2.75 -6.81
C TRP A 50 -14.53 4.01 -7.08
N ALA A 51 -13.73 4.02 -8.14
CA ALA A 51 -12.96 5.20 -8.53
C ALA A 51 -13.85 6.46 -8.68
N PRO A 52 -15.04 6.40 -9.30
CA PRO A 52 -15.92 7.57 -9.39
C PRO A 52 -16.34 8.13 -8.02
N ALA A 53 -16.49 7.28 -7.00
CA ALA A 53 -16.84 7.73 -5.65
C ALA A 53 -15.71 8.53 -5.01
N VAL A 54 -14.47 8.07 -5.19
CA VAL A 54 -13.27 8.77 -4.70
C VAL A 54 -13.12 10.12 -5.43
N ASP A 55 -13.28 10.12 -6.74
CA ASP A 55 -13.17 11.34 -7.55
C ASP A 55 -14.28 12.34 -7.24
N TRP A 56 -15.49 11.85 -6.97
CA TRP A 56 -16.62 12.71 -6.61
C TRP A 56 -16.40 13.41 -5.27
N ALA A 57 -15.79 12.75 -4.29
CA ALA A 57 -15.52 13.32 -2.99
C ALA A 57 -14.43 14.42 -2.98
N ARG A 58 -13.63 14.54 -4.04
CA ARG A 58 -12.63 15.60 -4.31
C ARG A 58 -11.55 15.84 -3.25
N HIS A 59 -11.49 15.10 -2.18
CA HIS A 59 -10.49 15.27 -1.11
C HIS A 59 -9.41 14.20 -1.21
N HIS A 60 -8.70 14.15 -2.34
CA HIS A 60 -7.76 13.06 -2.66
C HIS A 60 -6.67 12.86 -1.60
N ARG A 61 -6.10 13.95 -1.06
CA ARG A 61 -5.08 13.82 -0.03
C ARG A 61 -5.59 13.19 1.27
N TRP A 62 -6.85 13.40 1.62
CA TRP A 62 -7.47 12.74 2.77
C TRP A 62 -7.69 11.25 2.53
N TRP A 63 -8.06 10.89 1.31
CA TRP A 63 -8.14 9.50 0.89
C TRP A 63 -6.79 8.80 0.95
N ILE A 64 -5.73 9.46 0.46
CA ILE A 64 -4.35 8.96 0.52
C ILE A 64 -3.93 8.76 1.97
N ALA A 65 -4.14 9.75 2.83
CA ALA A 65 -3.79 9.68 4.24
C ALA A 65 -4.56 8.57 4.96
N ALA A 66 -5.87 8.47 4.76
CA ALA A 66 -6.70 7.43 5.35
C ALA A 66 -6.29 6.02 4.89
N ALA A 67 -6.03 5.84 3.60
CA ALA A 67 -5.59 4.56 3.05
C ALA A 67 -4.23 4.13 3.63
N ASN A 68 -3.25 5.03 3.67
CA ASN A 68 -1.94 4.73 4.25
C ASN A 68 -2.03 4.49 5.77
N ALA A 69 -2.84 5.23 6.50
CA ALA A 69 -3.08 4.99 7.92
C ALA A 69 -3.73 3.62 8.17
N GLY A 70 -4.69 3.23 7.34
CA GLY A 70 -5.32 1.90 7.41
C GLY A 70 -4.32 0.78 7.09
N MET A 71 -3.48 0.95 6.10
CA MET A 71 -2.41 -0.01 5.76
C MET A 71 -1.37 -0.10 6.88
N ALA A 72 -1.01 1.02 7.52
CA ALA A 72 -0.16 1.03 8.70
C ALA A 72 -0.80 0.23 9.85
N GLY A 73 -2.10 0.37 10.05
CA GLY A 73 -2.86 -0.41 11.04
C GLY A 73 -2.82 -1.91 10.77
N VAL A 74 -2.96 -2.34 9.53
CA VAL A 74 -2.85 -3.75 9.14
C VAL A 74 -1.44 -4.28 9.41
N MET A 75 -0.41 -3.54 9.04
CA MET A 75 0.99 -3.93 9.28
C MET A 75 1.29 -4.00 10.78
N ALA A 76 0.82 -3.05 11.57
CA ALA A 76 0.95 -3.07 13.03
C ALA A 76 0.24 -4.27 13.65
N PHE A 77 -0.93 -4.64 13.15
CA PHE A 77 -1.66 -5.82 13.58
C PHE A 77 -0.83 -7.10 13.35
N PHE A 78 -0.23 -7.25 12.18
CA PHE A 78 0.66 -8.39 11.91
C PHE A 78 1.91 -8.37 12.81
N ALA A 79 2.47 -7.20 13.10
CA ALA A 79 3.62 -7.06 13.99
C ALA A 79 3.30 -7.53 15.43
N LEU A 80 2.11 -7.22 15.92
CA LEU A 80 1.68 -7.55 17.28
C LEU A 80 1.18 -8.98 17.43
N HIS A 81 0.71 -9.61 16.37
CA HIS A 81 0.08 -10.93 16.38
C HIS A 81 0.95 -12.00 15.69
N ASP A 82 2.25 -11.76 15.56
CA ASP A 82 3.16 -12.73 14.97
C ASP A 82 3.17 -14.04 15.76
N GLY A 83 2.90 -15.13 15.04
CA GLY A 83 2.95 -16.49 15.59
C GLY A 83 1.82 -16.89 16.53
N GLY A 84 0.84 -16.03 16.77
CA GLY A 84 -0.16 -16.24 17.84
C GLY A 84 -1.45 -16.95 17.46
N SER A 85 -1.94 -16.82 16.22
CA SER A 85 -3.33 -17.17 15.90
C SER A 85 -3.53 -18.09 14.69
N GLY A 86 -2.48 -18.56 14.07
CA GLY A 86 -2.59 -19.42 12.90
C GLY A 86 -3.23 -18.71 11.67
N PHE A 87 -3.39 -19.47 10.61
CA PHE A 87 -4.03 -18.99 9.38
C PHE A 87 -5.55 -19.20 9.47
N GLY A 88 -6.29 -18.12 9.56
CA GLY A 88 -7.74 -18.16 9.71
C GLY A 88 -8.46 -17.06 8.91
N ALA A 89 -9.77 -16.95 9.10
CA ALA A 89 -10.61 -15.97 8.41
C ALA A 89 -10.14 -14.53 8.60
N TRP A 90 -9.53 -14.21 9.73
CA TRP A 90 -8.99 -12.88 10.02
C TRP A 90 -7.88 -12.45 9.04
N VAL A 91 -7.10 -13.41 8.53
CA VAL A 91 -6.05 -13.15 7.52
C VAL A 91 -6.69 -12.65 6.23
N TRP A 92 -7.76 -13.29 5.78
CA TRP A 92 -8.50 -12.89 4.59
C TRP A 92 -9.06 -11.48 4.73
N VAL A 93 -9.64 -11.17 5.88
CA VAL A 93 -10.17 -9.83 6.17
C VAL A 93 -9.03 -8.79 6.20
N ALA A 94 -7.94 -9.08 6.88
CA ALA A 94 -6.82 -8.16 7.01
C ALA A 94 -6.16 -7.86 5.65
N ILE A 95 -5.85 -8.88 4.87
CA ILE A 95 -5.22 -8.72 3.56
C ILE A 95 -6.21 -8.13 2.55
N GLY A 96 -7.49 -8.53 2.61
CA GLY A 96 -8.54 -7.93 1.79
C GLY A 96 -8.69 -6.43 2.05
N ALA A 97 -8.71 -6.02 3.32
CA ALA A 97 -8.70 -4.60 3.69
C ALA A 97 -7.45 -3.89 3.19
N PHE A 98 -6.28 -4.50 3.32
CA PHE A 98 -5.02 -3.96 2.82
C PHE A 98 -5.06 -3.70 1.31
N THR A 99 -5.51 -4.67 0.52
CA THR A 99 -5.59 -4.53 -0.94
C THR A 99 -6.61 -3.49 -1.38
N LEU A 100 -7.76 -3.41 -0.72
CA LEU A 100 -8.78 -2.39 -1.00
C LEU A 100 -8.26 -0.98 -0.66
N LEU A 101 -7.57 -0.83 0.46
CA LEU A 101 -6.95 0.44 0.85
C LEU A 101 -5.85 0.85 -0.13
N SER A 102 -5.02 -0.10 -0.57
CA SER A 102 -3.98 0.15 -1.57
C SER A 102 -4.57 0.59 -2.91
N ALA A 103 -5.59 -0.10 -3.40
CA ALA A 103 -6.28 0.27 -4.64
C ALA A 103 -6.92 1.67 -4.54
N THR A 104 -7.51 2.00 -3.41
CA THR A 104 -8.05 3.33 -3.12
C THR A 104 -6.95 4.40 -3.09
N ASN A 105 -5.80 4.09 -2.50
CA ASN A 105 -4.63 4.97 -2.52
C ASN A 105 -4.17 5.25 -3.95
N ASP A 106 -4.13 4.26 -4.81
CA ASP A 106 -3.76 4.43 -6.22
C ASP A 106 -4.71 5.38 -6.94
N ILE A 107 -6.02 5.19 -6.75
CA ILE A 107 -7.04 6.07 -7.32
C ILE A 107 -6.86 7.52 -6.85
N ALA A 108 -6.70 7.69 -5.54
CA ALA A 108 -6.57 9.01 -4.93
C ALA A 108 -5.27 9.71 -5.36
N THR A 109 -4.17 8.98 -5.47
CA THR A 109 -2.89 9.52 -5.92
C THR A 109 -2.96 9.95 -7.39
N ASP A 110 -3.56 9.15 -8.24
CA ASP A 110 -3.75 9.49 -9.65
C ASP A 110 -4.64 10.75 -9.80
N GLY A 111 -5.74 10.82 -9.07
CA GLY A 111 -6.62 11.99 -9.04
C GLY A 111 -5.91 13.25 -8.54
N TYR A 112 -5.16 13.13 -7.47
CA TYR A 112 -4.38 14.24 -6.91
C TYR A 112 -3.34 14.76 -7.91
N THR A 113 -2.66 13.85 -8.60
CA THR A 113 -1.65 14.21 -9.61
C THR A 113 -2.27 14.96 -10.77
N ILE A 114 -3.43 14.51 -11.27
CA ILE A 114 -4.14 15.15 -12.37
C ILE A 114 -4.58 16.57 -12.01
N GLU A 115 -5.04 16.78 -10.78
CA GLU A 115 -5.48 18.09 -10.31
C GLU A 115 -4.31 19.05 -10.00
N LEU A 116 -3.15 18.51 -9.58
CA LEU A 116 -2.01 19.33 -9.19
C LEU A 116 -1.14 19.78 -10.36
N LEU A 117 -1.02 18.96 -11.42
CA LEU A 117 -0.06 19.15 -12.49
C LEU A 117 -0.70 19.74 -13.75
N ASP A 118 0.09 20.54 -14.47
CA ASP A 118 -0.26 20.98 -15.81
C ASP A 118 0.07 19.88 -16.84
N ARG A 119 -0.65 19.91 -17.97
CA ARG A 119 -0.48 18.90 -19.03
C ARG A 119 0.96 18.75 -19.53
N ARG A 120 1.75 19.82 -19.45
CA ARG A 120 3.16 19.83 -19.88
C ARG A 120 4.06 19.01 -18.93
N GLU A 121 3.60 18.82 -17.71
CA GLU A 121 4.37 18.16 -16.65
C GLU A 121 4.09 16.65 -16.55
N TYR A 122 3.05 16.16 -17.26
CA TYR A 122 2.65 14.74 -17.16
C TYR A 122 3.75 13.76 -17.60
N GLY A 123 4.57 14.14 -18.59
CA GLY A 123 5.70 13.29 -19.02
C GLY A 123 6.73 13.09 -17.93
N LEU A 124 7.11 14.17 -17.26
CA LEU A 124 8.06 14.15 -16.14
C LEU A 124 7.44 13.41 -14.94
N ALA A 125 6.18 13.70 -14.64
CA ALA A 125 5.46 13.02 -13.56
C ALA A 125 5.37 11.52 -13.79
N ASN A 126 5.12 11.07 -15.02
CA ASN A 126 5.09 9.65 -15.34
C ASN A 126 6.46 8.98 -15.18
N GLY A 127 7.54 9.68 -15.52
CA GLY A 127 8.90 9.22 -15.25
C GLY A 127 9.17 9.02 -13.75
N PHE A 128 8.80 10.00 -12.92
CA PHE A 128 8.87 9.89 -11.47
C PHE A 128 7.98 8.76 -10.93
N ARG A 129 6.79 8.61 -11.48
CA ARG A 129 5.87 7.53 -11.10
C ARG A 129 6.53 6.17 -11.25
N ILE A 130 7.08 5.87 -12.44
CA ILE A 130 7.72 4.59 -12.71
C ILE A 130 8.93 4.39 -11.80
N GLY A 131 9.77 5.41 -11.63
CA GLY A 131 10.97 5.35 -10.80
C GLY A 131 10.66 5.10 -9.33
N PHE A 132 9.84 5.94 -8.72
CA PHE A 132 9.54 5.86 -7.28
C PHE A 132 8.59 4.71 -6.92
N TYR A 133 7.74 4.30 -7.83
CA TYR A 133 6.97 3.06 -7.70
C TYR A 133 7.92 1.85 -7.53
N ARG A 134 8.93 1.76 -8.36
CA ARG A 134 9.95 0.70 -8.25
C ARG A 134 10.78 0.81 -6.97
N VAL A 135 11.10 2.02 -6.54
CA VAL A 135 11.78 2.25 -5.25
C VAL A 135 10.93 1.69 -4.10
N GLY A 136 9.61 1.89 -4.12
CA GLY A 136 8.70 1.30 -3.14
C GLY A 136 8.74 -0.23 -3.13
N MET A 137 8.75 -0.85 -4.29
CA MET A 137 8.87 -2.31 -4.40
C MET A 137 10.22 -2.83 -3.90
N ILE A 138 11.31 -2.15 -4.23
CA ILE A 138 12.65 -2.49 -3.76
C ILE A 138 12.73 -2.35 -2.23
N PHE A 139 12.11 -1.32 -1.68
CA PHE A 139 12.05 -1.14 -0.23
C PHE A 139 11.31 -2.29 0.46
N ALA A 140 10.20 -2.76 -0.10
CA ALA A 140 9.51 -3.94 0.41
C ALA A 140 10.42 -5.19 0.42
N GLY A 141 11.21 -5.38 -0.65
CA GLY A 141 12.21 -6.44 -0.70
C GLY A 141 13.29 -6.31 0.37
N ALA A 142 13.76 -5.08 0.64
CA ALA A 142 14.71 -4.82 1.71
C ALA A 142 14.12 -5.13 3.11
N VAL A 143 12.87 -4.77 3.33
CA VAL A 143 12.15 -5.12 4.58
C VAL A 143 12.04 -6.65 4.73
N LEU A 144 11.77 -7.36 3.63
CA LEU A 144 11.75 -8.81 3.62
C LEU A 144 13.11 -9.40 4.03
N MET A 145 14.21 -8.86 3.53
CA MET A 145 15.55 -9.30 3.92
C MET A 145 15.81 -9.06 5.41
N LEU A 146 15.38 -7.92 5.94
CA LEU A 146 15.51 -7.60 7.36
C LEU A 146 14.72 -8.58 8.25
N SER A 147 13.63 -9.14 7.76
CA SER A 147 12.87 -10.13 8.51
C SER A 147 13.68 -11.38 8.85
N GLY A 148 14.59 -11.76 7.97
CA GLY A 148 15.49 -12.90 8.21
C GLY A 148 16.55 -12.65 9.27
N TRP A 149 16.87 -11.38 9.55
CA TRP A 149 17.90 -10.99 10.52
C TRP A 149 17.32 -10.61 11.88
N PHE A 150 16.19 -9.92 11.89
CA PHE A 150 15.59 -9.32 13.08
C PHE A 150 14.20 -9.85 13.42
N GLY A 151 13.65 -10.74 12.58
CA GLY A 151 12.33 -11.32 12.77
C GLY A 151 11.19 -10.49 12.13
N TRP A 152 10.04 -11.14 12.04
CA TRP A 152 8.85 -10.58 11.41
C TRP A 152 8.23 -9.40 12.16
N PRO A 153 8.17 -9.38 13.52
CA PRO A 153 7.60 -8.23 14.22
C PRO A 153 8.29 -6.91 13.88
N LEU A 154 9.62 -6.92 13.77
CA LEU A 154 10.38 -5.73 13.37
C LEU A 154 10.12 -5.34 11.92
N ALA A 155 10.05 -6.31 11.00
CA ALA A 155 9.77 -6.07 9.60
C ALA A 155 8.39 -5.44 9.40
N TYR A 156 7.37 -6.00 10.02
CA TYR A 156 6.02 -5.43 9.97
C TYR A 156 5.92 -4.09 10.70
N GLY A 157 6.60 -3.93 11.82
CA GLY A 157 6.68 -2.65 12.53
C GLY A 157 7.30 -1.55 11.70
N LEU A 158 8.38 -1.85 10.96
CA LEU A 158 8.99 -0.93 10.00
C LEU A 158 8.03 -0.55 8.87
N GLY A 159 7.33 -1.54 8.31
CA GLY A 159 6.29 -1.31 7.30
C GLY A 159 5.19 -0.39 7.83
N ALA A 160 4.70 -0.64 9.03
CA ALA A 160 3.70 0.20 9.69
C ALA A 160 4.19 1.65 9.88
N LEU A 161 5.44 1.83 10.30
CA LEU A 161 6.04 3.15 10.45
C LEU A 161 6.12 3.89 9.13
N VAL A 162 6.53 3.23 8.05
CA VAL A 162 6.63 3.84 6.72
C VAL A 162 5.25 4.23 6.19
N PHE A 163 4.25 3.39 6.33
CA PHE A 163 2.87 3.74 5.96
C PHE A 163 2.32 4.91 6.78
N ALA A 164 2.61 4.95 8.08
CA ALA A 164 2.23 6.08 8.94
C ALA A 164 2.91 7.37 8.50
N CYS A 165 4.19 7.31 8.15
CA CYS A 165 4.93 8.46 7.58
C CYS A 165 4.32 8.91 6.24
N ASN A 166 3.96 7.99 5.36
CA ASN A 166 3.28 8.30 4.11
C ASN A 166 1.94 9.01 4.36
N ALA A 167 1.17 8.57 5.34
CA ALA A 167 -0.09 9.21 5.73
C ALA A 167 0.14 10.65 6.22
N ALA A 168 1.13 10.86 7.09
CA ALA A 168 1.50 12.18 7.59
C ALA A 168 1.96 13.11 6.46
N MET A 169 2.77 12.60 5.54
CA MET A 169 3.23 13.37 4.38
C MET A 169 2.09 13.73 3.42
N ALA A 170 1.11 12.85 3.24
CA ALA A 170 -0.08 13.16 2.45
C ALA A 170 -0.89 14.31 3.05
N LEU A 171 -1.03 14.35 4.36
CA LEU A 171 -1.69 15.46 5.05
C LEU A 171 -0.90 16.78 4.96
N ALA A 172 0.42 16.70 4.91
CA ALA A 172 1.30 17.86 4.76
C ALA A 172 1.43 18.31 3.29
N ALA A 173 0.95 17.52 2.33
CA ALA A 173 1.00 17.87 0.92
C ALA A 173 0.15 19.12 0.61
N PRO A 174 0.48 19.89 -0.46
CA PRO A 174 -0.31 21.04 -0.85
C PRO A 174 -1.79 20.69 -1.07
N PRO A 175 -2.72 21.55 -0.65
CA PRO A 175 -4.15 21.30 -0.91
C PRO A 175 -4.43 21.30 -2.42
N GLU A 176 -5.41 20.50 -2.82
CA GLU A 176 -5.88 20.45 -4.17
C GLU A 176 -6.45 21.83 -4.56
N HIS A 177 -6.11 22.31 -5.74
CA HIS A 177 -6.68 23.55 -6.24
C HIS A 177 -8.14 23.29 -6.65
N ALA A 178 -9.07 24.01 -6.03
CA ALA A 178 -10.43 24.09 -6.51
C ALA A 178 -10.41 24.84 -7.86
N ARG A 179 -10.45 24.11 -8.97
CA ARG A 179 -10.70 24.64 -10.30
C ARG A 179 -12.15 24.49 -10.66
#